data_e616aeabcc362c929b80d8cc99856c11
#
_entry.id   e616aeabcc362c929b80d8cc99856c11
#
_cell.length_a   1.000
_cell.length_b   1.000
_cell.length_c   1.000
_cell.angle_alpha   90.00
_cell.angle_beta   90.00
_cell.angle_gamma   90.00
#
_symmetry.space_group_name_H-M   'P 1'
#
loop_
_entity.id
_entity.type
_entity.pdbx_description
1 polymer ?
#
loop_
_entity_poly.entity_id
_entity_poly.type
_entity_poly.pdbx_seq_one_letter_code
_entity_poly.pdbx_strand_id
1 'polypeptide(L)'
;MTARLAVVVSGFPRTSETFAVGELLALARADMLVRVYATKSGDGAAPQPGVAEMLPLLRVLPAGDAAQQAAAMVEDLGDARVDGVHGYFAHRPAEVAALAAGDLGVGFSFSVHALDARKVPAGELADRARAASGVVACNTDVAQHVEVPGAHVHLLPHGVDLARFRPRPHPDSDGHLRVLAVGRLVEKKGFSTLIDAVARLQVPCLLRIAGTGAEHARLAAAIDRHGLNDTVELVGRRSHDELPDDYAWADLVAVPSVVDSGGDRDGLPNVALEAMASGRPTVVSDVAALGAVVRDASSGPVVPPGDAAALAEALTMLAAPSARAELGVAGRRYVEEHFALAVCTRRVVEHLEAMHSGALEPVDA
;
A
#
# COMPACT_ATOMS: atom_id res chain seq x y z
N MET A 1 30.03 -7.82 -6.41
CA MET A 1 29.71 -8.13 -4.99
C MET A 1 28.36 -7.51 -4.70
N THR A 2 27.46 -8.23 -4.07
CA THR A 2 26.11 -7.74 -3.71
C THR A 2 26.21 -6.54 -2.77
N ALA A 3 25.47 -5.47 -3.03
CA ALA A 3 25.41 -4.28 -2.20
C ALA A 3 24.81 -4.62 -0.83
N ARG A 4 25.39 -4.09 0.24
CA ARG A 4 24.97 -4.31 1.62
C ARG A 4 24.31 -3.04 2.17
N LEU A 5 23.05 -3.16 2.58
CA LEU A 5 22.23 -2.02 2.96
C LEU A 5 21.84 -2.04 4.43
N ALA A 6 21.88 -0.89 5.06
CA ALA A 6 21.15 -0.61 6.27
C ALA A 6 19.82 0.09 5.90
N VAL A 7 18.72 -0.35 6.48
CA VAL A 7 17.38 0.19 6.16
C VAL A 7 16.78 0.88 7.36
N VAL A 8 16.27 2.10 7.17
CA VAL A 8 15.61 2.90 8.21
C VAL A 8 14.11 2.94 7.94
N VAL A 9 13.30 2.50 8.91
CA VAL A 9 11.83 2.50 8.85
C VAL A 9 11.24 3.45 9.90
N SER A 10 9.97 3.87 9.74
CA SER A 10 9.30 4.77 10.69
C SER A 10 9.09 4.07 12.05
N GLY A 11 8.35 2.98 12.05
CA GLY A 11 8.13 2.10 13.19
C GLY A 11 7.93 0.69 12.68
N PHE A 12 8.41 -0.33 13.42
CA PHE A 12 8.33 -1.71 12.97
C PHE A 12 8.16 -2.67 14.15
N PRO A 13 7.32 -3.71 14.04
CA PRO A 13 6.37 -3.98 12.95
C PRO A 13 5.12 -3.08 13.01
N ARG A 14 4.43 -2.92 11.88
CA ARG A 14 3.15 -2.20 11.78
C ARG A 14 2.14 -2.97 10.94
N THR A 15 0.92 -3.08 11.43
CA THR A 15 -0.14 -3.90 10.81
C THR A 15 -0.49 -3.47 9.38
N SER A 16 -0.43 -2.16 9.08
CA SER A 16 -0.82 -1.62 7.77
C SER A 16 0.31 -1.57 6.74
N GLU A 17 1.53 -2.02 7.10
CA GLU A 17 2.72 -1.92 6.26
C GLU A 17 3.24 -3.31 5.85
N THR A 18 2.33 -4.19 5.39
CA THR A 18 2.63 -5.57 4.96
C THR A 18 3.66 -5.62 3.81
N PHE A 19 3.61 -4.62 2.93
CA PHE A 19 4.55 -4.47 1.81
C PHE A 19 5.99 -4.29 2.30
N ALA A 20 6.21 -3.50 3.37
CA ALA A 20 7.54 -3.28 3.93
C ALA A 20 8.17 -4.59 4.43
N VAL A 21 7.38 -5.45 5.08
CA VAL A 21 7.84 -6.78 5.52
C VAL A 21 8.29 -7.64 4.33
N GLY A 22 7.49 -7.67 3.25
CA GLY A 22 7.82 -8.43 2.04
C GLY A 22 9.12 -7.97 1.38
N GLU A 23 9.33 -6.67 1.28
CA GLU A 23 10.54 -6.10 0.68
C GLU A 23 11.79 -6.29 1.56
N LEU A 24 11.67 -6.10 2.88
CA LEU A 24 12.77 -6.38 3.81
C LEU A 24 13.18 -7.86 3.79
N LEU A 25 12.22 -8.78 3.72
CA LEU A 25 12.49 -10.21 3.57
C LEU A 25 13.21 -10.52 2.25
N ALA A 26 12.82 -9.87 1.16
CA ALA A 26 13.47 -10.06 -0.13
C ALA A 26 14.93 -9.58 -0.10
N LEU A 27 15.20 -8.42 0.51
CA LEU A 27 16.56 -7.91 0.73
C LEU A 27 17.39 -8.85 1.61
N ALA A 28 16.80 -9.40 2.67
CA ALA A 28 17.48 -10.37 3.54
C ALA A 28 17.84 -11.66 2.81
N ARG A 29 16.92 -12.20 2.00
CA ARG A 29 17.16 -13.40 1.17
C ARG A 29 18.17 -13.19 0.06
N ALA A 30 18.33 -11.96 -0.40
CA ALA A 30 19.36 -11.57 -1.36
C ALA A 30 20.74 -11.27 -0.69
N ASP A 31 20.88 -11.47 0.61
CA ASP A 31 22.06 -11.11 1.43
C ASP A 31 22.44 -9.62 1.35
N MET A 32 21.44 -8.77 1.05
CA MET A 32 21.65 -7.32 0.98
C MET A 32 21.38 -6.61 2.31
N LEU A 33 20.52 -7.18 3.19
CA LEU A 33 20.07 -6.51 4.40
C LEU A 33 21.04 -6.74 5.58
N VAL A 34 21.73 -5.70 6.01
CA VAL A 34 22.62 -5.73 7.19
C VAL A 34 21.83 -5.54 8.47
N ARG A 35 20.97 -4.51 8.51
CA ARG A 35 20.23 -4.08 9.70
C ARG A 35 18.95 -3.33 9.31
N VAL A 36 17.94 -3.42 10.16
CA VAL A 36 16.73 -2.58 10.10
C VAL A 36 16.69 -1.67 11.31
N TYR A 37 16.62 -0.37 11.09
CA TYR A 37 16.51 0.63 12.15
C TYR A 37 15.13 1.25 12.15
N ALA A 38 14.40 1.13 13.26
CA ALA A 38 13.13 1.77 13.43
C ALA A 38 13.28 3.09 14.22
N THR A 39 12.80 4.21 13.68
CA THR A 39 12.88 5.52 14.35
C THR A 39 11.97 5.62 15.57
N LYS A 40 11.08 4.66 15.77
CA LYS A 40 10.21 4.46 16.95
C LYS A 40 9.69 3.03 16.99
N SER A 41 9.12 2.62 18.13
CA SER A 41 8.47 1.32 18.28
C SER A 41 7.32 1.12 17.28
N GLY A 42 7.00 -0.14 16.96
CA GLY A 42 5.85 -0.53 16.17
C GLY A 42 4.51 -0.23 16.86
N ASP A 43 3.41 -0.69 16.24
CA ASP A 43 2.05 -0.43 16.72
C ASP A 43 1.54 -1.43 17.78
N GLY A 44 2.39 -2.36 18.22
CA GLY A 44 2.05 -3.37 19.23
C GLY A 44 1.05 -4.43 18.79
N ALA A 45 0.65 -4.44 17.53
CA ALA A 45 -0.26 -5.44 16.99
C ALA A 45 0.45 -6.80 16.79
N ALA A 46 -0.36 -7.86 16.64
CA ALA A 46 0.15 -9.19 16.36
C ALA A 46 1.05 -9.16 15.11
N PRO A 47 2.26 -9.72 15.17
CA PRO A 47 3.20 -9.67 14.06
C PRO A 47 2.65 -10.43 12.85
N GLN A 48 2.86 -9.85 11.68
CA GLN A 48 2.54 -10.47 10.41
C GLN A 48 3.52 -11.63 10.11
N PRO A 49 3.15 -12.57 9.22
CA PRO A 49 4.08 -13.59 8.74
C PRO A 49 5.37 -12.96 8.21
N GLY A 50 6.52 -13.53 8.57
CA GLY A 50 7.84 -13.04 8.19
C GLY A 50 8.46 -12.00 9.13
N VAL A 51 7.69 -11.33 9.97
CA VAL A 51 8.24 -10.37 10.96
C VAL A 51 9.26 -11.04 11.89
N ALA A 52 8.98 -12.27 12.31
CA ALA A 52 9.87 -13.02 13.22
C ALA A 52 11.29 -13.19 12.62
N GLU A 53 11.41 -13.33 11.30
CA GLU A 53 12.69 -13.43 10.59
C GLU A 53 13.49 -12.11 10.63
N MET A 54 12.80 -10.97 10.77
CA MET A 54 13.40 -9.64 10.80
C MET A 54 13.82 -9.18 12.21
N LEU A 55 13.22 -9.74 13.27
CA LEU A 55 13.49 -9.31 14.65
C LEU A 55 14.99 -9.36 15.05
N PRO A 56 15.79 -10.35 14.64
CA PRO A 56 17.23 -10.37 14.95
C PRO A 56 18.00 -9.20 14.33
N LEU A 57 17.52 -8.70 13.18
CA LEU A 57 18.13 -7.57 12.47
C LEU A 57 17.58 -6.21 12.91
N LEU A 58 16.49 -6.19 13.68
CA LEU A 58 15.81 -4.96 14.08
C LEU A 58 16.52 -4.27 15.26
N ARG A 59 16.69 -2.97 15.15
CA ARG A 59 17.08 -2.05 16.25
C ARG A 59 16.09 -0.90 16.30
N VAL A 60 15.57 -0.61 17.48
CA VAL A 60 14.77 0.60 17.71
C VAL A 60 15.72 1.70 18.16
N LEU A 61 15.78 2.77 17.38
CA LEU A 61 16.62 3.92 17.68
C LEU A 61 16.11 4.67 18.92
N PRO A 62 16.98 5.33 19.68
CA PRO A 62 16.59 6.12 20.83
C PRO A 62 15.66 7.26 20.41
N ALA A 63 14.85 7.74 21.36
CA ALA A 63 14.07 8.95 21.17
C ALA A 63 15.02 10.14 20.99
N GLY A 64 14.74 10.99 19.98
CA GLY A 64 15.58 12.13 19.66
C GLY A 64 15.26 12.73 18.30
N ASP A 65 16.06 13.69 17.88
CA ASP A 65 16.03 14.25 16.53
C ASP A 65 16.70 13.30 15.51
N ALA A 66 16.71 13.68 14.24
CA ALA A 66 17.27 12.83 13.18
C ALA A 66 18.80 12.67 13.33
N ALA A 67 19.50 13.70 13.76
CA ALA A 67 20.95 13.66 13.92
C ALA A 67 21.37 12.71 15.05
N GLN A 68 20.66 12.75 16.19
CA GLN A 68 20.87 11.83 17.30
C GLN A 68 20.58 10.39 16.91
N GLN A 69 19.51 10.16 16.14
CA GLN A 69 19.16 8.82 15.63
C GLN A 69 20.18 8.31 14.62
N ALA A 70 20.67 9.17 13.72
CA ALA A 70 21.72 8.82 12.76
C ALA A 70 23.03 8.46 13.47
N ALA A 71 23.46 9.24 14.44
CA ALA A 71 24.65 8.96 15.24
C ALA A 71 24.55 7.60 15.97
N ALA A 72 23.40 7.33 16.61
CA ALA A 72 23.16 6.03 17.27
C ALA A 72 23.15 4.85 16.29
N MET A 73 22.65 5.07 15.07
CA MET A 73 22.68 4.07 13.99
C MET A 73 24.12 3.77 13.55
N VAL A 74 24.93 4.81 13.33
CA VAL A 74 26.34 4.67 12.93
C VAL A 74 27.14 3.96 14.02
N GLU A 75 26.91 4.29 15.29
CA GLU A 75 27.53 3.62 16.43
C GLU A 75 27.17 2.11 16.49
N ASP A 76 25.87 1.74 16.31
CA ASP A 76 25.44 0.32 16.31
C ASP A 76 26.00 -0.46 15.12
N LEU A 77 26.17 0.18 13.97
CA LEU A 77 26.79 -0.45 12.79
C LEU A 77 28.28 -0.79 13.02
N GLY A 78 29.00 0.06 13.75
CA GLY A 78 30.41 -0.14 14.02
C GLY A 78 31.23 -0.42 12.74
N ASP A 79 31.97 -1.54 12.72
CA ASP A 79 32.80 -1.96 11.58
C ASP A 79 31.98 -2.79 10.52
N ALA A 80 30.65 -2.88 10.63
CA ALA A 80 29.86 -3.63 9.67
C ALA A 80 29.95 -2.95 8.29
N ARG A 81 30.30 -3.73 7.25
CA ARG A 81 30.31 -3.21 5.89
C ARG A 81 28.88 -2.84 5.46
N VAL A 82 28.69 -1.59 5.07
CA VAL A 82 27.49 -1.04 4.48
C VAL A 82 27.88 -0.27 3.22
N ASP A 83 27.24 -0.57 2.10
CA ASP A 83 27.48 0.09 0.81
C ASP A 83 26.44 1.20 0.54
N GLY A 84 25.36 1.25 1.35
CA GLY A 84 24.34 2.29 1.27
C GLY A 84 23.32 2.22 2.40
N VAL A 85 22.58 3.33 2.56
CA VAL A 85 21.48 3.45 3.52
C VAL A 85 20.19 3.75 2.80
N HIS A 86 19.11 2.96 3.06
CA HIS A 86 17.80 3.15 2.48
C HIS A 86 16.79 3.61 3.52
N GLY A 87 16.15 4.77 3.30
CA GLY A 87 15.06 5.29 4.15
C GLY A 87 13.71 4.84 3.61
N TYR A 88 12.97 4.02 4.37
CA TYR A 88 11.70 3.45 3.93
C TYR A 88 10.52 4.38 4.24
N PHE A 89 10.52 5.60 3.89
CA PHE A 89 9.53 6.68 3.90
C PHE A 89 10.26 8.02 3.78
N ALA A 90 9.69 8.96 3.04
CA ALA A 90 10.31 10.24 2.70
C ALA A 90 10.51 11.21 3.88
N HIS A 91 9.81 11.01 5.01
CA HIS A 91 9.94 11.85 6.21
C HIS A 91 11.15 11.42 7.08
N ARG A 92 10.99 11.30 8.41
CA ARG A 92 12.04 10.97 9.37
C ARG A 92 12.99 9.80 8.96
N PRO A 93 12.52 8.67 8.40
CA PRO A 93 13.42 7.61 7.95
C PRO A 93 14.42 8.05 6.89
N ALA A 94 13.99 8.81 5.88
CA ALA A 94 14.89 9.32 4.84
C ALA A 94 15.84 10.39 5.38
N GLU A 95 15.41 11.19 6.35
CA GLU A 95 16.26 12.18 7.02
C GLU A 95 17.39 11.50 7.81
N VAL A 96 17.07 10.48 8.61
CA VAL A 96 18.05 9.67 9.35
C VAL A 96 18.98 8.93 8.39
N ALA A 97 18.44 8.36 7.31
CA ALA A 97 19.22 7.64 6.30
C ALA A 97 20.23 8.56 5.60
N ALA A 98 19.83 9.77 5.23
CA ALA A 98 20.71 10.73 4.58
C ALA A 98 21.86 11.17 5.49
N LEU A 99 21.57 11.46 6.78
CA LEU A 99 22.59 11.85 7.75
C LEU A 99 23.55 10.69 8.03
N ALA A 100 23.05 9.49 8.32
CA ALA A 100 23.89 8.32 8.58
C ALA A 100 24.74 7.95 7.35
N ALA A 101 24.22 8.04 6.15
CA ALA A 101 24.97 7.80 4.91
C ALA A 101 26.11 8.81 4.73
N GLY A 102 25.86 10.09 5.05
CA GLY A 102 26.91 11.13 5.07
C GLY A 102 28.03 10.83 6.03
N ASP A 103 27.71 10.42 7.26
CA ASP A 103 28.69 10.07 8.29
C ASP A 103 29.49 8.81 7.91
N LEU A 104 28.86 7.84 7.23
CA LEU A 104 29.49 6.60 6.75
C LEU A 104 30.25 6.78 5.43
N GLY A 105 30.08 7.89 4.73
CA GLY A 105 30.67 8.14 3.40
C GLY A 105 30.10 7.23 2.30
N VAL A 106 28.83 6.83 2.40
CA VAL A 106 28.11 5.96 1.43
C VAL A 106 26.92 6.68 0.80
N GLY A 107 26.35 6.11 -0.27
CA GLY A 107 25.14 6.64 -0.87
C GLY A 107 23.88 6.41 -0.03
N PHE A 108 22.85 7.27 -0.18
CA PHE A 108 21.54 7.00 0.37
C PHE A 108 20.47 6.98 -0.70
N SER A 109 19.41 6.23 -0.45
CA SER A 109 18.20 6.19 -1.25
C SER A 109 16.96 6.20 -0.34
N PHE A 110 15.78 6.45 -0.87
CA PHE A 110 14.57 6.36 -0.08
C PHE A 110 13.34 5.94 -0.89
N SER A 111 12.40 5.31 -0.20
CA SER A 111 11.07 5.04 -0.75
C SER A 111 10.09 6.13 -0.32
N VAL A 112 9.15 6.46 -1.20
CA VAL A 112 8.11 7.46 -0.97
C VAL A 112 6.72 6.87 -1.22
N HIS A 113 5.77 7.20 -0.33
CA HIS A 113 4.41 6.67 -0.32
C HIS A 113 3.39 7.82 -0.30
N ALA A 114 2.10 7.52 -0.59
CA ALA A 114 1.07 8.53 -0.80
C ALA A 114 0.97 9.60 0.30
N LEU A 115 1.02 9.18 1.58
CA LEU A 115 0.85 10.11 2.70
C LEU A 115 2.13 10.88 3.02
N ASP A 116 3.29 10.24 2.94
CA ASP A 116 4.55 10.87 3.31
C ASP A 116 5.06 11.84 2.26
N ALA A 117 4.77 11.59 0.96
CA ALA A 117 5.02 12.55 -0.11
C ALA A 117 4.37 13.94 0.14
N ARG A 118 3.24 13.96 0.86
CA ARG A 118 2.48 15.19 1.16
C ARG A 118 2.80 15.78 2.53
N LYS A 119 3.44 15.03 3.42
CA LYS A 119 3.83 15.50 4.76
C LYS A 119 5.14 16.27 4.77
N VAL A 120 6.02 15.99 3.82
CA VAL A 120 7.29 16.69 3.68
C VAL A 120 7.06 17.93 2.81
N PRO A 121 7.54 19.12 3.20
CA PRO A 121 7.47 20.31 2.36
C PRO A 121 8.09 20.05 0.98
N ALA A 122 7.44 20.52 -0.09
CA ALA A 122 7.81 20.19 -1.47
C ALA A 122 9.28 20.54 -1.79
N GLY A 123 9.78 21.67 -1.30
CA GLY A 123 11.18 22.08 -1.48
C GLY A 123 12.16 21.12 -0.80
N GLU A 124 11.87 20.73 0.43
CA GLU A 124 12.69 19.78 1.20
C GLU A 124 12.67 18.38 0.55
N LEU A 125 11.50 17.94 0.07
CA LEU A 125 11.37 16.68 -0.63
C LEU A 125 12.18 16.68 -1.94
N ALA A 126 12.11 17.78 -2.70
CA ALA A 126 12.87 17.95 -3.93
C ALA A 126 14.40 17.96 -3.68
N ASP A 127 14.86 18.65 -2.64
CA ASP A 127 16.28 18.66 -2.29
C ASP A 127 16.77 17.27 -1.85
N ARG A 128 15.97 16.56 -1.07
CA ARG A 128 16.24 15.18 -0.68
C ARG A 128 16.29 14.23 -1.87
N ALA A 129 15.36 14.39 -2.83
CA ALA A 129 15.33 13.58 -4.03
C ALA A 129 16.56 13.81 -4.93
N ARG A 130 17.04 15.05 -5.04
CA ARG A 130 18.30 15.35 -5.79
C ARG A 130 19.54 14.80 -5.13
N ALA A 131 19.57 14.78 -3.80
CA ALA A 131 20.73 14.30 -3.04
C ALA A 131 20.79 12.77 -2.96
N ALA A 132 19.67 12.07 -3.22
CA ALA A 132 19.61 10.62 -3.16
C ALA A 132 20.24 9.95 -4.39
N SER A 133 20.87 8.79 -4.22
CA SER A 133 21.30 7.90 -5.30
C SER A 133 20.12 7.42 -6.14
N GLY A 134 18.92 7.41 -5.56
CA GLY A 134 17.66 7.10 -6.22
C GLY A 134 16.47 7.16 -5.27
N VAL A 135 15.29 7.37 -5.84
CA VAL A 135 14.01 7.43 -5.14
C VAL A 135 13.10 6.33 -5.65
N VAL A 136 12.56 5.51 -4.77
CA VAL A 136 11.56 4.49 -5.10
C VAL A 136 10.17 5.06 -4.87
N ALA A 137 9.37 5.21 -5.92
CA ALA A 137 7.98 5.64 -5.86
C ALA A 137 7.05 4.44 -6.06
N CYS A 138 6.09 4.23 -5.16
CA CYS A 138 5.22 3.06 -5.18
C CYS A 138 4.06 3.14 -6.20
N ASN A 139 3.80 4.29 -6.78
CA ASN A 139 2.80 4.49 -7.85
C ASN A 139 3.04 5.81 -8.58
N THR A 140 2.35 6.01 -9.70
CA THR A 140 2.51 7.18 -10.57
C THR A 140 2.14 8.51 -9.91
N ASP A 141 1.12 8.55 -9.05
CA ASP A 141 0.73 9.75 -8.30
C ASP A 141 1.86 10.23 -7.38
N VAL A 142 2.54 9.29 -6.73
CA VAL A 142 3.68 9.58 -5.84
C VAL A 142 4.93 9.95 -6.65
N ALA A 143 5.19 9.26 -7.77
CA ALA A 143 6.33 9.57 -8.63
C ALA A 143 6.31 11.04 -9.09
N GLN A 144 5.16 11.53 -9.53
CA GLN A 144 4.98 12.92 -9.95
C GLN A 144 5.33 13.97 -8.87
N HIS A 145 5.21 13.61 -7.58
CA HIS A 145 5.55 14.51 -6.46
C HIS A 145 7.06 14.64 -6.21
N VAL A 146 7.84 13.67 -6.65
CA VAL A 146 9.30 13.61 -6.44
C VAL A 146 10.09 13.71 -7.72
N GLU A 147 9.43 13.73 -8.89
CA GLU A 147 10.05 13.90 -10.18
C GLU A 147 10.44 15.36 -10.39
N VAL A 148 11.67 15.67 -10.04
CA VAL A 148 12.29 17.01 -10.18
C VAL A 148 13.59 16.89 -10.97
N PRO A 149 14.03 17.93 -11.68
CA PRO A 149 15.30 17.90 -12.40
C PRO A 149 16.47 17.49 -11.49
N GLY A 150 17.21 16.47 -11.90
CA GLY A 150 18.36 15.93 -11.15
C GLY A 150 18.00 14.84 -10.13
N ALA A 151 16.73 14.44 -10.00
CA ALA A 151 16.35 13.28 -9.21
C ALA A 151 16.22 12.02 -10.09
N HIS A 152 16.67 10.87 -9.58
CA HIS A 152 16.51 9.57 -10.22
C HIS A 152 15.33 8.83 -9.57
N VAL A 153 14.15 8.87 -10.22
CA VAL A 153 12.91 8.29 -9.68
C VAL A 153 12.61 6.97 -10.38
N HIS A 154 12.40 5.92 -9.59
CA HIS A 154 12.07 4.57 -10.05
C HIS A 154 10.66 4.20 -9.60
N LEU A 155 9.78 3.90 -10.56
CA LEU A 155 8.41 3.46 -10.28
C LEU A 155 8.43 1.96 -9.97
N LEU A 156 8.36 1.60 -8.69
CA LEU A 156 8.40 0.24 -8.19
C LEU A 156 7.17 0.00 -7.29
N PRO A 157 6.07 -0.52 -7.84
CA PRO A 157 4.85 -0.74 -7.07
C PRO A 157 5.01 -1.89 -6.06
N HIS A 158 4.25 -1.83 -4.99
CA HIS A 158 4.14 -2.93 -4.05
C HIS A 158 3.44 -4.12 -4.68
N GLY A 159 3.87 -5.32 -4.32
CA GLY A 159 3.26 -6.54 -4.77
C GLY A 159 2.20 -7.09 -3.81
N VAL A 160 1.37 -8.00 -4.32
CA VAL A 160 0.40 -8.79 -3.57
C VAL A 160 0.79 -10.27 -3.52
N ASP A 161 0.57 -10.92 -2.37
CA ASP A 161 0.83 -12.35 -2.20
C ASP A 161 -0.26 -13.18 -2.91
N LEU A 162 0.08 -13.70 -4.07
CA LEU A 162 -0.81 -14.50 -4.92
C LEU A 162 -1.14 -15.89 -4.35
N ALA A 163 -0.35 -16.39 -3.42
CA ALA A 163 -0.63 -17.65 -2.75
C ALA A 163 -1.69 -17.47 -1.65
N ARG A 164 -1.63 -16.34 -0.96
CA ARG A 164 -2.60 -15.94 0.06
C ARG A 164 -3.91 -15.48 -0.58
N PHE A 165 -3.85 -14.52 -1.50
CA PHE A 165 -4.99 -13.97 -2.24
C PHE A 165 -5.13 -14.72 -3.56
N ARG A 166 -5.90 -15.80 -3.54
CA ARG A 166 -6.13 -16.67 -4.70
C ARG A 166 -7.62 -16.81 -4.99
N PRO A 167 -8.01 -17.02 -6.24
CA PRO A 167 -9.38 -17.30 -6.58
C PRO A 167 -9.90 -18.50 -5.79
N ARG A 168 -11.08 -18.34 -5.20
CA ARG A 168 -11.82 -19.39 -4.52
C ARG A 168 -13.22 -19.46 -5.11
N PRO A 169 -13.88 -20.63 -5.12
CA PRO A 169 -15.27 -20.75 -5.56
C PRO A 169 -16.16 -19.70 -4.89
N HIS A 170 -17.07 -19.15 -5.65
CA HIS A 170 -18.12 -18.31 -5.08
C HIS A 170 -19.02 -19.17 -4.19
N PRO A 171 -19.51 -18.63 -3.07
CA PRO A 171 -20.60 -19.28 -2.34
C PRO A 171 -21.82 -19.43 -3.25
N ASP A 172 -22.66 -20.42 -2.97
CA ASP A 172 -23.95 -20.57 -3.66
C ASP A 172 -24.74 -19.25 -3.60
N SER A 173 -25.31 -18.86 -4.72
CA SER A 173 -26.07 -17.62 -4.82
C SER A 173 -27.39 -17.76 -4.03
N ASP A 174 -27.56 -16.91 -3.03
CA ASP A 174 -28.82 -16.73 -2.30
C ASP A 174 -29.67 -15.58 -2.88
N GLY A 175 -29.29 -15.08 -4.06
CA GLY A 175 -29.95 -13.98 -4.75
C GLY A 175 -29.46 -12.60 -4.33
N HIS A 176 -28.55 -12.47 -3.39
CA HIS A 176 -27.95 -11.21 -2.98
C HIS A 176 -26.62 -10.94 -3.70
N LEU A 177 -26.40 -9.69 -4.07
CA LEU A 177 -25.09 -9.20 -4.48
C LEU A 177 -24.23 -8.96 -3.21
N ARG A 178 -23.15 -9.71 -3.03
CA ARG A 178 -22.27 -9.60 -1.88
C ARG A 178 -21.12 -8.65 -2.18
N VAL A 179 -21.13 -7.49 -1.55
CA VAL A 179 -20.13 -6.43 -1.71
C VAL A 179 -19.22 -6.40 -0.49
N LEU A 180 -17.91 -6.40 -0.70
CA LEU A 180 -16.92 -6.20 0.34
C LEU A 180 -16.23 -4.85 0.15
N ALA A 181 -16.01 -4.14 1.25
CA ALA A 181 -15.11 -2.98 1.31
C ALA A 181 -14.17 -3.12 2.50
N VAL A 182 -12.87 -2.86 2.29
CA VAL A 182 -11.84 -3.07 3.31
C VAL A 182 -11.00 -1.82 3.47
N GLY A 183 -10.77 -1.39 4.71
CA GLY A 183 -9.87 -0.27 5.00
C GLY A 183 -10.13 0.38 6.34
N ARG A 184 -9.25 1.30 6.73
CA ARG A 184 -9.49 2.14 7.91
C ARG A 184 -10.77 2.95 7.73
N LEU A 185 -11.59 3.06 8.77
CA LEU A 185 -12.81 3.89 8.72
C LEU A 185 -12.42 5.37 8.89
N VAL A 186 -11.94 5.96 7.80
CA VAL A 186 -11.54 7.37 7.67
C VAL A 186 -12.13 7.97 6.40
N GLU A 187 -12.30 9.29 6.34
CA GLU A 187 -13.01 10.01 5.28
C GLU A 187 -12.56 9.61 3.87
N LYS A 188 -11.24 9.58 3.62
CA LYS A 188 -10.70 9.28 2.29
C LYS A 188 -11.04 7.89 1.73
N LYS A 189 -11.53 6.96 2.55
CA LYS A 189 -11.99 5.64 2.10
C LYS A 189 -13.38 5.67 1.47
N GLY A 190 -14.13 6.77 1.60
CA GLY A 190 -15.41 7.00 0.93
C GLY A 190 -16.53 6.03 1.29
N PHE A 191 -16.46 5.36 2.44
CA PHE A 191 -17.49 4.38 2.84
C PHE A 191 -18.87 4.99 3.04
N SER A 192 -18.98 6.28 3.37
CA SER A 192 -20.25 6.98 3.40
C SER A 192 -20.89 7.02 2.02
N THR A 193 -20.14 7.30 0.95
CA THR A 193 -20.62 7.26 -0.44
C THR A 193 -21.09 5.86 -0.83
N LEU A 194 -20.42 4.80 -0.36
CA LEU A 194 -20.82 3.42 -0.62
C LEU A 194 -22.13 3.08 0.07
N ILE A 195 -22.35 3.49 1.32
CA ILE A 195 -23.63 3.31 2.03
C ILE A 195 -24.74 4.06 1.31
N ASP A 196 -24.51 5.30 0.88
CA ASP A 196 -25.48 6.09 0.11
C ASP A 196 -25.78 5.47 -1.26
N ALA A 197 -24.82 4.77 -1.88
CA ALA A 197 -25.00 4.02 -3.12
C ALA A 197 -25.85 2.76 -2.88
N VAL A 198 -25.57 1.99 -1.83
CA VAL A 198 -26.34 0.79 -1.46
C VAL A 198 -27.80 1.15 -1.14
N ALA A 199 -28.07 2.29 -0.51
CA ALA A 199 -29.43 2.78 -0.27
C ALA A 199 -30.25 3.06 -1.56
N ARG A 200 -29.59 3.19 -2.71
CA ARG A 200 -30.20 3.44 -4.02
C ARG A 200 -30.44 2.16 -4.83
N LEU A 201 -29.85 1.03 -4.41
CA LEU A 201 -29.95 -0.22 -5.16
C LEU A 201 -31.38 -0.76 -5.17
N GLN A 202 -31.78 -1.30 -6.32
CA GLN A 202 -33.05 -2.03 -6.50
C GLN A 202 -32.83 -3.55 -6.53
N VAL A 203 -31.57 -3.99 -6.41
CA VAL A 203 -31.21 -5.42 -6.33
C VAL A 203 -30.89 -5.79 -4.90
N PRO A 204 -31.23 -7.01 -4.44
CA PRO A 204 -30.84 -7.47 -3.12
C PRO A 204 -29.31 -7.41 -2.96
N CYS A 205 -28.84 -6.81 -1.88
CA CYS A 205 -27.42 -6.60 -1.64
C CYS A 205 -27.07 -6.86 -0.17
N LEU A 206 -25.89 -7.41 0.06
CA LEU A 206 -25.25 -7.49 1.37
C LEU A 206 -23.89 -6.81 1.27
N LEU A 207 -23.66 -5.80 2.10
CA LEU A 207 -22.39 -5.06 2.17
C LEU A 207 -21.68 -5.37 3.48
N ARG A 208 -20.44 -5.82 3.40
CA ARG A 208 -19.52 -5.87 4.55
C ARG A 208 -18.46 -4.80 4.42
N ILE A 209 -18.30 -4.00 5.49
CA ILE A 209 -17.23 -3.02 5.61
C ILE A 209 -16.28 -3.49 6.71
N ALA A 210 -15.09 -3.94 6.31
CA ALA A 210 -14.07 -4.46 7.21
C ALA A 210 -13.06 -3.37 7.57
N GLY A 211 -12.95 -3.03 8.85
CA GLY A 211 -12.01 -2.06 9.36
C GLY A 211 -12.47 -1.37 10.63
N THR A 212 -11.60 -0.51 11.15
CA THR A 212 -11.86 0.35 12.31
C THR A 212 -11.35 1.77 12.04
N GLY A 213 -11.89 2.77 12.73
CA GLY A 213 -11.43 4.15 12.59
C GLY A 213 -12.43 5.17 13.12
N ALA A 214 -12.07 6.45 12.99
CA ALA A 214 -12.82 7.58 13.51
C ALA A 214 -14.23 7.74 12.93
N GLU A 215 -14.44 7.28 11.69
CA GLU A 215 -15.74 7.38 10.99
C GLU A 215 -16.78 6.33 11.46
N HIS A 216 -16.43 5.38 12.35
CA HIS A 216 -17.32 4.28 12.74
C HIS A 216 -18.71 4.77 13.16
N ALA A 217 -18.79 5.72 14.09
CA ALA A 217 -20.08 6.23 14.59
C ALA A 217 -20.88 6.93 13.49
N ARG A 218 -20.21 7.65 12.58
CA ARG A 218 -20.86 8.35 11.46
C ARG A 218 -21.42 7.35 10.43
N LEU A 219 -20.67 6.28 10.14
CA LEU A 219 -21.11 5.23 9.24
C LEU A 219 -22.30 4.44 9.84
N ALA A 220 -22.26 4.09 11.11
CA ALA A 220 -23.37 3.45 11.81
C ALA A 220 -24.63 4.31 11.76
N ALA A 221 -24.52 5.61 12.04
CA ALA A 221 -25.65 6.54 11.94
C ALA A 221 -26.17 6.70 10.50
N ALA A 222 -25.33 6.53 9.47
CA ALA A 222 -25.77 6.53 8.08
C ALA A 222 -26.55 5.25 7.74
N ILE A 223 -26.10 4.09 8.21
CA ILE A 223 -26.80 2.81 8.06
C ILE A 223 -28.19 2.88 8.68
N ASP A 224 -28.29 3.37 9.93
CA ASP A 224 -29.57 3.54 10.63
C ASP A 224 -30.52 4.49 9.88
N ARG A 225 -30.02 5.64 9.45
CA ARG A 225 -30.79 6.66 8.73
C ARG A 225 -31.38 6.16 7.42
N HIS A 226 -30.66 5.28 6.71
CA HIS A 226 -31.13 4.66 5.48
C HIS A 226 -31.93 3.35 5.71
N GLY A 227 -32.06 2.90 6.95
CA GLY A 227 -32.76 1.63 7.27
C GLY A 227 -32.04 0.39 6.74
N LEU A 228 -30.71 0.41 6.68
CA LEU A 228 -29.87 -0.62 6.07
C LEU A 228 -29.27 -1.61 7.08
N ASN A 229 -29.80 -1.72 8.29
CA ASN A 229 -29.24 -2.55 9.37
C ASN A 229 -29.16 -4.04 9.02
N ASP A 230 -30.07 -4.55 8.19
CA ASP A 230 -30.06 -5.93 7.70
C ASP A 230 -29.24 -6.12 6.42
N THR A 231 -28.71 -5.02 5.84
CA THR A 231 -28.03 -4.99 4.53
C THR A 231 -26.53 -4.68 4.68
N VAL A 232 -26.16 -3.79 5.60
CA VAL A 232 -24.80 -3.29 5.77
C VAL A 232 -24.25 -3.67 7.14
N GLU A 233 -23.15 -4.41 7.15
CA GLU A 233 -22.44 -4.85 8.35
C GLU A 233 -21.08 -4.15 8.48
N LEU A 234 -20.82 -3.48 9.61
CA LEU A 234 -19.49 -3.02 10.00
C LEU A 234 -18.82 -4.16 10.78
N VAL A 235 -18.05 -5.00 10.06
CA VAL A 235 -17.52 -6.26 10.62
C VAL A 235 -16.29 -6.08 11.54
N GLY A 236 -15.87 -4.82 11.72
CA GLY A 236 -14.72 -4.52 12.57
C GLY A 236 -13.38 -4.87 11.92
N ARG A 237 -12.32 -4.93 12.74
CA ARG A 237 -10.97 -5.23 12.27
C ARG A 237 -10.88 -6.68 11.77
N ARG A 238 -10.24 -6.86 10.62
CA ARG A 238 -9.84 -8.15 10.09
C ARG A 238 -8.31 -8.27 10.14
N SER A 239 -7.84 -9.42 10.58
CA SER A 239 -6.44 -9.79 10.42
C SER A 239 -6.12 -10.12 8.97
N HIS A 240 -4.84 -10.10 8.62
CA HIS A 240 -4.39 -10.46 7.28
C HIS A 240 -4.70 -11.93 6.92
N ASP A 241 -4.88 -12.79 7.93
CA ASP A 241 -5.24 -14.21 7.74
C ASP A 241 -6.75 -14.41 7.54
N GLU A 242 -7.60 -13.51 8.02
CA GLU A 242 -9.05 -13.55 7.84
C GLU A 242 -9.49 -12.94 6.50
N LEU A 243 -8.74 -11.97 5.96
CA LEU A 243 -9.11 -11.28 4.71
C LEU A 243 -9.37 -12.21 3.52
N PRO A 244 -8.61 -13.32 3.28
CA PRO A 244 -8.90 -14.23 2.19
C PRO A 244 -10.30 -14.87 2.24
N ASP A 245 -10.86 -15.06 3.43
CA ASP A 245 -12.21 -15.58 3.61
C ASP A 245 -13.27 -14.50 3.31
N ASP A 246 -13.01 -13.24 3.67
CA ASP A 246 -13.87 -12.11 3.30
C ASP A 246 -13.88 -11.89 1.78
N TYR A 247 -12.71 -11.97 1.10
CA TYR A 247 -12.66 -11.93 -0.37
C TYR A 247 -13.38 -13.11 -1.00
N ALA A 248 -13.29 -14.32 -0.42
CA ALA A 248 -14.00 -15.50 -0.91
C ALA A 248 -15.51 -15.36 -0.76
N TRP A 249 -15.99 -14.72 0.30
CA TRP A 249 -17.41 -14.42 0.53
C TRP A 249 -17.98 -13.44 -0.50
N ALA A 250 -17.17 -12.47 -0.95
CA ALA A 250 -17.62 -11.37 -1.79
C ALA A 250 -17.84 -11.79 -3.25
N ASP A 251 -18.83 -11.22 -3.90
CA ASP A 251 -19.02 -11.24 -5.36
C ASP A 251 -18.15 -10.21 -6.06
N LEU A 252 -17.96 -9.05 -5.41
CA LEU A 252 -17.10 -7.95 -5.86
C LEU A 252 -16.56 -7.15 -4.67
N VAL A 253 -15.56 -6.33 -4.95
CA VAL A 253 -14.97 -5.44 -3.95
C VAL A 253 -15.13 -3.98 -4.36
N ALA A 254 -15.65 -3.15 -3.46
CA ALA A 254 -15.76 -1.71 -3.67
C ALA A 254 -14.62 -0.95 -3.00
N VAL A 255 -13.95 -0.08 -3.76
CA VAL A 255 -12.89 0.81 -3.27
C VAL A 255 -13.26 2.26 -3.62
N PRO A 256 -14.24 2.84 -2.90
CA PRO A 256 -14.85 4.12 -3.23
C PRO A 256 -14.04 5.32 -2.71
N SER A 257 -12.71 5.26 -2.80
CA SER A 257 -11.81 6.27 -2.26
C SER A 257 -12.16 7.69 -2.75
N VAL A 258 -11.96 8.68 -1.89
CA VAL A 258 -12.15 10.10 -2.20
C VAL A 258 -10.91 10.90 -1.77
N VAL A 259 -10.83 12.14 -2.20
CA VAL A 259 -9.92 13.12 -1.59
C VAL A 259 -10.64 13.66 -0.35
N ASP A 260 -10.04 13.52 0.83
CA ASP A 260 -10.64 14.01 2.06
C ASP A 260 -10.55 15.53 2.21
N SER A 261 -11.20 16.06 3.25
CA SER A 261 -11.22 17.49 3.57
C SER A 261 -9.83 18.08 3.82
N GLY A 262 -8.83 17.26 4.15
CA GLY A 262 -7.42 17.63 4.32
C GLY A 262 -6.58 17.52 3.06
N GLY A 263 -7.17 17.09 1.92
CA GLY A 263 -6.47 16.83 0.67
C GLY A 263 -5.72 15.50 0.61
N ASP A 264 -5.86 14.64 1.66
CA ASP A 264 -5.27 13.29 1.65
C ASP A 264 -6.13 12.32 0.82
N ARG A 265 -5.47 11.39 0.16
CA ARG A 265 -6.09 10.38 -0.70
C ARG A 265 -5.27 9.09 -0.73
N ASP A 266 -5.89 8.01 -1.14
CA ASP A 266 -5.15 6.79 -1.44
C ASP A 266 -4.45 6.92 -2.80
N GLY A 267 -3.23 6.39 -2.91
CA GLY A 267 -2.52 6.30 -4.20
C GLY A 267 -3.00 5.07 -4.99
N LEU A 268 -2.52 3.89 -4.57
CA LEU A 268 -2.99 2.59 -5.04
C LEU A 268 -3.23 1.70 -3.83
N PRO A 269 -4.48 1.57 -3.35
CA PRO A 269 -4.78 0.74 -2.19
C PRO A 269 -4.53 -0.76 -2.46
N ASN A 270 -3.81 -1.44 -1.57
CA ASN A 270 -3.54 -2.89 -1.68
C ASN A 270 -4.84 -3.71 -1.80
N VAL A 271 -5.92 -3.26 -1.18
CA VAL A 271 -7.26 -3.89 -1.26
C VAL A 271 -7.72 -4.12 -2.70
N ALA A 272 -7.42 -3.21 -3.64
CA ALA A 272 -7.76 -3.40 -5.04
C ALA A 272 -6.93 -4.53 -5.67
N LEU A 273 -5.63 -4.58 -5.36
CA LEU A 273 -4.74 -5.64 -5.84
C LEU A 273 -5.09 -7.01 -5.21
N GLU A 274 -5.44 -7.02 -3.93
CA GLU A 274 -5.89 -8.22 -3.20
C GLU A 274 -7.22 -8.76 -3.76
N ALA A 275 -8.16 -7.88 -4.10
CA ALA A 275 -9.42 -8.23 -4.75
C ALA A 275 -9.19 -8.87 -6.12
N MET A 276 -8.40 -8.20 -6.98
CA MET A 276 -8.03 -8.73 -8.30
C MET A 276 -7.27 -10.05 -8.18
N ALA A 277 -6.32 -10.17 -7.25
CA ALA A 277 -5.60 -11.40 -6.96
C ALA A 277 -6.54 -12.54 -6.53
N SER A 278 -7.60 -12.23 -5.80
CA SER A 278 -8.66 -13.17 -5.39
C SER A 278 -9.67 -13.47 -6.51
N GLY A 279 -9.47 -12.93 -7.72
CA GLY A 279 -10.39 -13.09 -8.85
C GLY A 279 -11.73 -12.37 -8.65
N ARG A 280 -11.77 -11.33 -7.81
CA ARG A 280 -12.98 -10.52 -7.58
C ARG A 280 -12.93 -9.25 -8.41
N PRO A 281 -13.97 -8.97 -9.21
CA PRO A 281 -14.07 -7.69 -9.89
C PRO A 281 -14.09 -6.54 -8.87
N THR A 282 -13.60 -5.39 -9.30
CA THR A 282 -13.49 -4.20 -8.45
C THR A 282 -14.35 -3.07 -8.98
N VAL A 283 -15.05 -2.36 -8.09
CA VAL A 283 -15.67 -1.07 -8.40
C VAL A 283 -14.90 0.00 -7.65
N VAL A 284 -14.31 0.95 -8.37
CA VAL A 284 -13.40 1.91 -7.76
C VAL A 284 -13.72 3.34 -8.14
N SER A 285 -13.38 4.29 -7.28
CA SER A 285 -13.38 5.71 -7.65
C SER A 285 -12.13 6.08 -8.45
N ASP A 286 -12.25 7.04 -9.35
CA ASP A 286 -11.14 7.59 -10.14
C ASP A 286 -10.28 8.54 -9.30
N VAL A 287 -9.46 7.97 -8.44
CA VAL A 287 -8.55 8.70 -7.52
C VAL A 287 -7.13 8.20 -7.73
N ALA A 288 -6.21 9.13 -7.95
CA ALA A 288 -4.77 8.86 -8.11
C ALA A 288 -4.48 7.75 -9.13
N ALA A 289 -3.64 6.75 -8.79
CA ALA A 289 -3.32 5.64 -9.67
C ALA A 289 -4.40 4.55 -9.74
N LEU A 290 -5.38 4.55 -8.82
CA LEU A 290 -6.35 3.47 -8.66
C LEU A 290 -7.22 3.27 -9.91
N GLY A 291 -7.80 4.35 -10.44
CA GLY A 291 -8.66 4.27 -11.62
C GLY A 291 -7.92 3.79 -12.87
N ALA A 292 -6.68 4.26 -13.09
CA ALA A 292 -5.85 3.82 -14.20
C ALA A 292 -5.55 2.32 -14.13
N VAL A 293 -5.10 1.81 -12.98
CA VAL A 293 -4.79 0.39 -12.78
C VAL A 293 -6.01 -0.50 -13.05
N VAL A 294 -7.21 -0.10 -12.60
CA VAL A 294 -8.43 -0.90 -12.80
C VAL A 294 -8.89 -0.89 -14.26
N ARG A 295 -8.73 0.25 -14.98
CA ARG A 295 -8.99 0.31 -16.43
C ARG A 295 -8.02 -0.57 -17.22
N ASP A 296 -6.71 -0.48 -16.93
CA ASP A 296 -5.67 -1.26 -17.61
C ASP A 296 -5.88 -2.77 -17.36
N ALA A 297 -6.26 -3.13 -16.14
CA ALA A 297 -6.59 -4.51 -15.75
C ALA A 297 -7.91 -5.00 -16.37
N SER A 298 -8.77 -4.12 -16.86
CA SER A 298 -10.15 -4.43 -17.23
C SER A 298 -10.88 -5.21 -16.13
N SER A 299 -10.67 -4.83 -14.87
CA SER A 299 -11.14 -5.60 -13.70
C SER A 299 -12.43 -5.07 -13.10
N GLY A 300 -12.99 -3.98 -13.66
CA GLY A 300 -14.28 -3.44 -13.25
C GLY A 300 -14.50 -1.97 -13.57
N PRO A 301 -15.67 -1.43 -13.17
CA PRO A 301 -16.03 -0.05 -13.38
C PRO A 301 -15.19 0.93 -12.57
N VAL A 302 -14.90 2.07 -13.18
CA VAL A 302 -14.28 3.24 -12.53
C VAL A 302 -15.28 4.40 -12.54
N VAL A 303 -15.63 4.92 -11.37
CA VAL A 303 -16.65 5.96 -11.19
C VAL A 303 -16.06 7.27 -10.66
N PRO A 304 -16.72 8.42 -10.84
CA PRO A 304 -16.29 9.66 -10.21
C PRO A 304 -16.24 9.53 -8.66
N PRO A 305 -15.22 10.09 -8.00
CA PRO A 305 -15.14 10.05 -6.54
C PRO A 305 -16.31 10.83 -5.88
N GLY A 306 -16.90 10.25 -4.85
CA GLY A 306 -18.03 10.83 -4.12
C GLY A 306 -19.40 10.71 -4.83
N ASP A 307 -19.45 10.13 -6.02
CA ASP A 307 -20.71 9.97 -6.76
C ASP A 307 -21.42 8.65 -6.38
N ALA A 308 -22.35 8.74 -5.43
CA ALA A 308 -23.14 7.59 -4.98
C ALA A 308 -24.10 7.05 -6.06
N ALA A 309 -24.54 7.89 -7.01
CA ALA A 309 -25.43 7.44 -8.09
C ALA A 309 -24.65 6.59 -9.11
N ALA A 310 -23.51 7.09 -9.59
CA ALA A 310 -22.62 6.33 -10.48
C ALA A 310 -22.13 5.02 -9.84
N LEU A 311 -21.84 5.05 -8.53
CA LEU A 311 -21.46 3.85 -7.79
C LEU A 311 -22.60 2.83 -7.71
N ALA A 312 -23.84 3.27 -7.48
CA ALA A 312 -25.03 2.39 -7.48
C ALA A 312 -25.29 1.77 -8.86
N GLU A 313 -25.13 2.54 -9.95
CA GLU A 313 -25.24 2.03 -11.32
C GLU A 313 -24.17 0.96 -11.60
N ALA A 314 -22.93 1.21 -11.22
CA ALA A 314 -21.84 0.27 -11.36
C ALA A 314 -22.07 -1.04 -10.57
N LEU A 315 -22.56 -0.96 -9.34
CA LEU A 315 -22.96 -2.12 -8.53
C LEU A 315 -24.10 -2.90 -9.19
N THR A 316 -25.11 -2.20 -9.72
CA THR A 316 -26.25 -2.82 -10.41
C THR A 316 -25.82 -3.57 -11.67
N MET A 317 -24.90 -2.99 -12.46
CA MET A 317 -24.34 -3.66 -13.65
C MET A 317 -23.64 -4.97 -13.27
N LEU A 318 -22.94 -5.01 -12.14
CA LEU A 318 -22.23 -6.18 -11.63
C LEU A 318 -23.14 -7.16 -10.84
N ALA A 319 -24.44 -6.93 -10.75
CA ALA A 319 -25.36 -7.92 -10.17
C ALA A 319 -25.43 -9.20 -11.02
N ALA A 320 -25.21 -9.11 -12.34
CA ALA A 320 -25.18 -10.26 -13.22
C ALA A 320 -23.90 -11.10 -13.04
N PRO A 321 -23.98 -12.41 -12.73
CA PRO A 321 -22.81 -13.25 -12.51
C PRO A 321 -21.83 -13.32 -13.70
N SER A 322 -22.37 -13.31 -14.94
CA SER A 322 -21.56 -13.36 -16.17
C SER A 322 -20.63 -12.15 -16.31
N ALA A 323 -21.13 -10.94 -15.97
CA ALA A 323 -20.32 -9.72 -16.02
C ALA A 323 -19.14 -9.79 -15.02
N ARG A 324 -19.35 -10.40 -13.86
CA ARG A 324 -18.32 -10.53 -12.82
C ARG A 324 -17.20 -11.51 -13.20
N ALA A 325 -17.56 -12.62 -13.85
CA ALA A 325 -16.61 -13.70 -14.16
C ALA A 325 -15.46 -13.22 -15.06
N GLU A 326 -15.77 -12.51 -16.15
CA GLU A 326 -14.76 -12.01 -17.10
C GLU A 326 -13.84 -10.98 -16.46
N LEU A 327 -14.40 -10.03 -15.71
CA LEU A 327 -13.64 -8.98 -15.01
C LEU A 327 -12.73 -9.56 -13.93
N GLY A 328 -13.19 -10.56 -13.19
CA GLY A 328 -12.38 -11.24 -12.18
C GLY A 328 -11.18 -11.96 -12.77
N VAL A 329 -11.37 -12.65 -13.91
CA VAL A 329 -10.28 -13.33 -14.64
C VAL A 329 -9.27 -12.31 -15.19
N ALA A 330 -9.75 -11.22 -15.79
CA ALA A 330 -8.90 -10.17 -16.34
C ALA A 330 -8.06 -9.49 -15.24
N GLY A 331 -8.67 -9.12 -14.11
CA GLY A 331 -8.00 -8.54 -12.95
C GLY A 331 -6.93 -9.48 -12.38
N ARG A 332 -7.24 -10.76 -12.23
CA ARG A 332 -6.28 -11.76 -11.74
C ARG A 332 -5.07 -11.87 -12.64
N ARG A 333 -5.25 -11.99 -13.95
CA ARG A 333 -4.15 -12.06 -14.91
C ARG A 333 -3.25 -10.82 -14.84
N TYR A 334 -3.85 -9.64 -14.80
CA TYR A 334 -3.11 -8.38 -14.72
C TYR A 334 -2.24 -8.30 -13.47
N VAL A 335 -2.77 -8.71 -12.31
CA VAL A 335 -2.00 -8.72 -11.06
C VAL A 335 -0.89 -9.78 -11.08
N GLU A 336 -1.11 -10.93 -11.69
CA GLU A 336 -0.05 -11.95 -11.88
C GLU A 336 1.12 -11.42 -12.70
N GLU A 337 0.84 -10.66 -13.75
CA GLU A 337 1.85 -10.11 -14.66
C GLU A 337 2.58 -8.90 -14.06
N HIS A 338 1.88 -8.03 -13.32
CA HIS A 338 2.41 -6.71 -12.95
C HIS A 338 2.64 -6.51 -11.45
N PHE A 339 1.89 -7.21 -10.58
CA PHE A 339 1.85 -6.96 -9.15
C PHE A 339 2.06 -8.20 -8.28
N ALA A 340 2.57 -9.31 -8.84
CA ALA A 340 2.96 -10.46 -8.02
C ALA A 340 4.06 -10.05 -7.03
N LEU A 341 3.90 -10.36 -5.75
CA LEU A 341 4.85 -9.98 -4.69
C LEU A 341 6.30 -10.36 -5.05
N ALA A 342 6.52 -11.58 -5.55
CA ALA A 342 7.84 -12.05 -5.94
C ALA A 342 8.45 -11.25 -7.11
N VAL A 343 7.62 -10.72 -8.02
CA VAL A 343 8.09 -9.89 -9.15
C VAL A 343 8.42 -8.48 -8.65
N CYS A 344 7.54 -7.88 -7.85
CA CYS A 344 7.74 -6.52 -7.33
C CYS A 344 8.95 -6.46 -6.39
N THR A 345 9.04 -7.39 -5.44
CA THR A 345 10.18 -7.42 -4.49
C THR A 345 11.51 -7.69 -5.18
N ARG A 346 11.55 -8.56 -6.21
CA ARG A 346 12.76 -8.76 -7.01
C ARG A 346 13.19 -7.46 -7.69
N ARG A 347 12.27 -6.70 -8.29
CA ARG A 347 12.58 -5.39 -8.90
C ARG A 347 13.13 -4.40 -7.87
N VAL A 348 12.56 -4.35 -6.66
CA VAL A 348 13.09 -3.52 -5.57
C VAL A 348 14.53 -3.90 -5.24
N VAL A 349 14.82 -5.20 -5.09
CA VAL A 349 16.18 -5.72 -4.82
C VAL A 349 17.14 -5.31 -5.93
N GLU A 350 16.80 -5.57 -7.20
CA GLU A 350 17.62 -5.25 -8.37
C GLU A 350 17.94 -3.74 -8.46
N HIS A 351 16.95 -2.90 -8.24
CA HIS A 351 17.13 -1.44 -8.31
C HIS A 351 17.94 -0.90 -7.12
N LEU A 352 17.68 -1.37 -5.89
CA LEU A 352 18.49 -0.97 -4.74
C LEU A 352 19.93 -1.45 -4.85
N GLU A 353 20.16 -2.65 -5.41
CA GLU A 353 21.51 -3.12 -5.71
C GLU A 353 22.21 -2.20 -6.72
N ALA A 354 21.54 -1.86 -7.82
CA ALA A 354 22.10 -0.97 -8.84
C ALA A 354 22.41 0.43 -8.29
N MET A 355 21.53 1.00 -7.46
CA MET A 355 21.72 2.32 -6.84
C MET A 355 22.97 2.39 -5.94
N HIS A 356 23.35 1.28 -5.30
CA HIS A 356 24.41 1.25 -4.28
C HIS A 356 25.66 0.46 -4.66
N SER A 357 25.67 -0.22 -5.83
CA SER A 357 26.85 -0.93 -6.35
C SER A 357 27.72 -0.08 -7.28
N GLY A 358 27.32 1.15 -7.58
CA GLY A 358 27.99 2.01 -8.58
C GLY A 358 27.73 1.58 -10.03
N ALA A 359 26.75 0.71 -10.25
CA ALA A 359 26.43 0.14 -11.57
C ALA A 359 25.40 0.96 -12.39
N LEU A 360 24.81 2.01 -11.83
CA LEU A 360 23.96 2.95 -12.57
C LEU A 360 24.86 3.95 -13.30
N GLU A 361 25.03 3.77 -14.60
CA GLU A 361 25.44 4.89 -15.46
C GLU A 361 24.33 5.97 -15.39
N PRO A 362 24.70 7.28 -15.38
CA PRO A 362 23.71 8.33 -15.49
C PRO A 362 22.95 8.11 -16.80
N VAL A 363 21.63 8.01 -16.72
CA VAL A 363 20.77 8.04 -17.92
C VAL A 363 20.99 9.41 -18.54
N ASP A 364 21.67 9.42 -19.70
CA ASP A 364 21.87 10.65 -20.51
C ASP A 364 20.51 11.31 -20.74
N ALA A 365 20.47 12.64 -20.50
CA ALA A 365 19.34 13.55 -20.56
C ALA A 365 18.70 13.64 -21.95
#